data_00e01a0013650f5f4f0ce1d03ca7234c
#
_entry.id   00e01a0013650f5f4f0ce1d03ca7234c
#
_cell.length_a   1.000
_cell.length_b   1.000
_cell.length_c   1.000
_cell.angle_alpha   90.00
_cell.angle_beta   90.00
_cell.angle_gamma   90.00
#
_symmetry.space_group_name_H-M   'P 1'
#
loop_
_entity.id
_entity.type
_entity.pdbx_description
1 polymer ?
#
loop_
_entity_poly.entity_id
_entity_poly.type
_entity_poly.pdbx_seq_one_letter_code
_entity_poly.pdbx_strand_id
1 'polypeptide(L)'
;VADYLRYAQQVPDDFRFVVKAPASVTDAVIRGRRGEPSGPNPTFLDAQLATCEFVQPCLEGLGRKAGVLVFQFSPLPDQLLAQPAALIDRLAAFFAALPPLPPETDGTRYAIEIRDASLLTPRFIRALAALGVRYCVGLHARMPDPLRQAAALALLDGDAPGPLIVRWSLHGGFKYEQAKAKYEPFDKLVDEDPATRSALAELAARYALAGQPVIITINNKAEGSAPLSCIALAREIAAACAQWRNEAA
;
A
#
# COMPACT_ATOMS: atom_id res chain seq x y z
N VAL A 1 1.91 -20.00 -8.01
CA VAL A 1 2.85 -19.68 -9.12
C VAL A 1 2.14 -19.59 -10.45
N ALA A 2 1.35 -20.60 -10.87
CA ALA A 2 0.70 -20.64 -12.20
C ALA A 2 -0.13 -19.38 -12.54
N ASP A 3 -0.91 -18.86 -11.61
CA ASP A 3 -1.69 -17.63 -11.83
C ASP A 3 -0.79 -16.40 -12.02
N TYR A 4 0.28 -16.28 -11.24
CA TYR A 4 1.24 -15.19 -11.39
C TYR A 4 1.96 -15.23 -12.74
N LEU A 5 2.37 -16.42 -13.20
CA LEU A 5 2.95 -16.60 -14.54
C LEU A 5 1.96 -16.14 -15.64
N ARG A 6 0.69 -16.55 -15.52
CA ARG A 6 -0.35 -16.14 -16.47
C ARG A 6 -0.55 -14.62 -16.47
N TYR A 7 -0.57 -13.97 -15.32
CA TYR A 7 -0.65 -12.50 -15.25
C TYR A 7 0.58 -11.82 -15.85
N ALA A 8 1.77 -12.34 -15.55
CA ALA A 8 3.01 -11.80 -16.11
C ALA A 8 3.06 -11.84 -17.64
N GLN A 9 2.47 -12.87 -18.25
CA GLN A 9 2.39 -13.03 -19.72
C GLN A 9 1.43 -12.06 -20.40
N GLN A 10 0.48 -11.46 -19.65
CA GLN A 10 -0.56 -10.59 -20.20
C GLN A 10 -0.19 -9.10 -20.20
N VAL A 11 0.96 -8.75 -19.67
CA VAL A 11 1.40 -7.35 -19.52
C VAL A 11 2.78 -7.13 -20.11
N PRO A 12 3.12 -5.89 -20.51
CA PRO A 12 4.45 -5.54 -21.02
C PRO A 12 5.57 -5.83 -20.01
N ASP A 13 6.82 -5.86 -20.48
CA ASP A 13 7.97 -6.21 -19.63
C ASP A 13 8.30 -5.16 -18.58
N ASP A 14 7.95 -3.92 -18.81
CA ASP A 14 8.11 -2.80 -17.89
C ASP A 14 6.98 -2.70 -16.86
N PHE A 15 5.92 -3.50 -16.98
CA PHE A 15 4.81 -3.50 -16.02
C PHE A 15 5.27 -3.98 -14.61
N ARG A 16 4.76 -3.34 -13.58
CA ARG A 16 5.06 -3.68 -12.19
C ARG A 16 3.77 -3.94 -11.41
N PHE A 17 3.68 -5.11 -10.80
CA PHE A 17 2.55 -5.50 -9.97
C PHE A 17 2.71 -5.00 -8.53
N VAL A 18 1.61 -4.54 -7.94
CA VAL A 18 1.46 -4.40 -6.50
C VAL A 18 0.63 -5.58 -6.01
N VAL A 19 1.22 -6.46 -5.23
CA VAL A 19 0.58 -7.70 -4.78
C VAL A 19 0.33 -7.63 -3.28
N LYS A 20 -0.92 -7.86 -2.88
CA LYS A 20 -1.31 -7.82 -1.47
C LYS A 20 -1.15 -9.20 -0.82
N ALA A 21 -0.48 -9.25 0.32
CA ALA A 21 -0.36 -10.46 1.12
C ALA A 21 -1.73 -11.01 1.56
N PRO A 22 -1.85 -12.34 1.75
CA PRO A 22 -3.09 -12.98 2.17
C PRO A 22 -3.46 -12.60 3.62
N ALA A 23 -4.76 -12.58 3.90
CA ALA A 23 -5.29 -12.26 5.22
C ALA A 23 -4.87 -13.28 6.30
N SER A 24 -4.56 -14.52 5.90
CA SER A 24 -3.99 -15.53 6.81
C SER A 24 -2.73 -15.07 7.54
N VAL A 25 -1.96 -14.15 6.94
CA VAL A 25 -0.73 -13.60 7.54
C VAL A 25 -0.95 -12.23 8.17
N THR A 26 -1.83 -11.40 7.57
CA THR A 26 -1.94 -9.99 7.93
C THR A 26 -3.11 -9.63 8.83
N ASP A 27 -4.11 -10.52 8.98
CA ASP A 27 -5.23 -10.28 9.88
C ASP A 27 -4.97 -10.92 11.24
N ALA A 28 -5.04 -10.14 12.31
CA ALA A 28 -4.86 -10.62 13.69
C ALA A 28 -6.04 -11.50 14.18
N VAL A 29 -7.18 -11.43 13.49
CA VAL A 29 -8.38 -12.19 13.81
C VAL A 29 -8.90 -12.91 12.58
N ILE A 30 -9.39 -14.12 12.78
CA ILE A 30 -10.14 -14.85 11.74
C ILE A 30 -11.48 -14.14 11.57
N ARG A 31 -11.90 -13.92 10.32
CA ARG A 31 -13.19 -13.31 10.01
C ARG A 31 -14.12 -14.31 9.33
N GLY A 32 -15.36 -14.34 9.80
CA GLY A 32 -16.43 -15.11 9.18
C GLY A 32 -16.85 -14.53 7.82
N ARG A 33 -17.81 -15.18 7.18
CA ARG A 33 -18.30 -14.82 5.83
C ARG A 33 -18.87 -13.39 5.75
N ARG A 34 -19.37 -12.84 6.84
CA ARG A 34 -19.92 -11.47 6.93
C ARG A 34 -18.92 -10.46 7.50
N GLY A 35 -17.66 -10.86 7.66
CA GLY A 35 -16.60 -10.03 8.21
C GLY A 35 -16.55 -9.94 9.74
N GLU A 36 -17.42 -10.66 10.45
CA GLU A 36 -17.42 -10.74 11.92
C GLU A 36 -16.15 -11.45 12.43
N PRO A 37 -15.52 -10.96 13.51
CA PRO A 37 -14.39 -11.65 14.13
C PRO A 37 -14.87 -12.96 14.78
N SER A 38 -14.17 -14.07 14.49
CA SER A 38 -14.50 -15.40 15.02
C SER A 38 -13.42 -15.98 15.95
N GLY A 39 -12.32 -15.28 16.15
CA GLY A 39 -11.25 -15.66 17.05
C GLY A 39 -9.88 -15.15 16.63
N PRO A 40 -8.85 -15.31 17.45
CA PRO A 40 -7.49 -14.95 17.09
C PRO A 40 -6.98 -15.80 15.92
N ASN A 41 -6.22 -15.17 15.04
CA ASN A 41 -5.59 -15.86 13.93
C ASN A 41 -4.24 -16.45 14.38
N PRO A 42 -4.07 -17.79 14.40
CA PRO A 42 -2.84 -18.42 14.85
C PRO A 42 -1.66 -18.18 13.90
N THR A 43 -1.92 -17.85 12.65
CA THR A 43 -0.90 -17.58 11.62
C THR A 43 -0.62 -16.09 11.41
N PHE A 44 -1.14 -15.24 12.28
CA PHE A 44 -0.85 -13.80 12.26
C PHE A 44 0.64 -13.54 12.49
N LEU A 45 1.28 -12.89 11.53
CA LEU A 45 2.73 -12.62 11.51
C LEU A 45 3.59 -13.91 11.43
N ASP A 46 3.09 -14.97 10.80
CA ASP A 46 3.88 -16.14 10.47
C ASP A 46 4.74 -15.87 9.23
N ALA A 47 6.03 -15.64 9.43
CA ALA A 47 6.96 -15.30 8.35
C ALA A 47 7.24 -16.49 7.43
N GLN A 48 7.21 -17.73 7.95
CA GLN A 48 7.41 -18.92 7.13
C GLN A 48 6.22 -19.16 6.21
N LEU A 49 5.01 -19.03 6.72
CA LEU A 49 3.79 -19.10 5.91
C LEU A 49 3.78 -18.00 4.85
N ALA A 50 4.12 -16.76 5.23
CA ALA A 50 4.21 -15.63 4.31
C ALA A 50 5.24 -15.89 3.19
N THR A 51 6.36 -16.49 3.54
CA THR A 51 7.41 -16.85 2.58
C THR A 51 6.92 -17.90 1.59
N CYS A 52 6.40 -19.01 2.09
CA CYS A 52 6.03 -20.16 1.25
C CYS A 52 4.77 -19.93 0.42
N GLU A 53 3.76 -19.24 0.98
CA GLU A 53 2.46 -19.07 0.31
C GLU A 53 2.31 -17.75 -0.45
N PHE A 54 3.18 -16.79 -0.20
CA PHE A 54 3.05 -15.46 -0.82
C PHE A 54 4.34 -14.98 -1.48
N VAL A 55 5.44 -14.80 -0.74
CA VAL A 55 6.64 -14.16 -1.26
C VAL A 55 7.27 -14.98 -2.39
N GLN A 56 7.60 -16.24 -2.13
CA GLN A 56 8.22 -17.12 -3.12
C GLN A 56 7.34 -17.30 -4.37
N PRO A 57 6.04 -17.67 -4.25
CA PRO A 57 5.17 -17.77 -5.42
C PRO A 57 5.04 -16.48 -6.24
N CYS A 58 5.04 -15.30 -5.59
CA CYS A 58 5.05 -14.02 -6.28
C CYS A 58 6.34 -13.82 -7.09
N LEU A 59 7.48 -14.02 -6.45
CA LEU A 59 8.79 -13.82 -7.09
C LEU A 59 9.02 -14.82 -8.23
N GLU A 60 8.69 -16.09 -8.03
CA GLU A 60 8.80 -17.13 -9.06
C GLU A 60 7.88 -16.87 -10.25
N GLY A 61 6.64 -16.46 -10.00
CA GLY A 61 5.65 -16.29 -11.07
C GLY A 61 5.72 -14.94 -11.79
N LEU A 62 6.04 -13.86 -11.09
CA LEU A 62 6.11 -12.51 -11.67
C LEU A 62 7.52 -12.11 -12.09
N GLY A 63 8.56 -12.68 -11.48
CA GLY A 63 9.93 -12.32 -11.74
C GLY A 63 10.16 -10.80 -11.59
N ARG A 64 10.79 -10.18 -12.59
CA ARG A 64 11.03 -8.72 -12.63
C ARG A 64 9.77 -7.85 -12.59
N LYS A 65 8.59 -8.41 -12.85
CA LYS A 65 7.31 -7.68 -12.81
C LYS A 65 6.72 -7.62 -11.39
N ALA A 66 7.30 -8.30 -10.40
CA ALA A 66 6.98 -8.11 -8.98
C ALA A 66 7.51 -6.73 -8.54
N GLY A 67 6.64 -5.75 -8.39
CA GLY A 67 7.02 -4.38 -7.99
C GLY A 67 6.96 -4.18 -6.48
N VAL A 68 5.79 -4.37 -5.88
CA VAL A 68 5.61 -4.19 -4.44
C VAL A 68 4.84 -5.35 -3.84
N LEU A 69 5.39 -5.96 -2.81
CA LEU A 69 4.73 -6.95 -1.97
C LEU A 69 4.18 -6.24 -0.73
N VAL A 70 2.88 -5.96 -0.72
CA VAL A 70 2.22 -5.15 0.32
C VAL A 70 1.61 -6.03 1.38
N PHE A 71 2.08 -5.89 2.62
CA PHE A 71 1.46 -6.45 3.81
C PHE A 71 0.48 -5.42 4.38
N GLN A 72 -0.80 -5.56 4.01
CA GLN A 72 -1.86 -4.70 4.50
C GLN A 72 -2.49 -5.31 5.75
N PHE A 73 -2.32 -4.64 6.88
CA PHE A 73 -2.93 -5.04 8.14
C PHE A 73 -4.33 -4.45 8.25
N SER A 74 -5.33 -5.32 8.46
CA SER A 74 -6.69 -4.90 8.82
C SER A 74 -6.70 -4.25 10.20
N PRO A 75 -7.77 -3.49 10.57
CA PRO A 75 -7.87 -2.94 11.93
C PRO A 75 -7.57 -3.98 12.99
N LEU A 76 -6.62 -3.65 13.85
CA LEU A 76 -6.10 -4.54 14.87
C LEU A 76 -6.96 -4.51 16.14
N PRO A 77 -7.02 -5.60 16.91
CA PRO A 77 -7.68 -5.61 18.23
C PRO A 77 -7.06 -4.61 19.20
N ASP A 78 -7.91 -4.00 20.04
CA ASP A 78 -7.49 -3.00 21.03
C ASP A 78 -6.39 -3.52 21.97
N GLN A 79 -6.40 -4.82 22.29
CA GLN A 79 -5.39 -5.44 23.13
C GLN A 79 -3.97 -5.37 22.50
N LEU A 80 -3.86 -5.47 21.18
CA LEU A 80 -2.59 -5.28 20.48
C LEU A 80 -2.20 -3.81 20.40
N LEU A 81 -3.17 -2.94 20.14
CA LEU A 81 -2.96 -1.49 20.08
C LEU A 81 -2.61 -0.86 21.43
N ALA A 82 -3.06 -1.46 22.53
CA ALA A 82 -2.70 -1.04 23.89
C ALA A 82 -1.21 -1.26 24.22
N GLN A 83 -0.50 -2.10 23.43
CA GLN A 83 0.92 -2.37 23.60
C GLN A 83 1.71 -2.06 22.31
N PRO A 84 1.72 -0.79 21.87
CA PRO A 84 2.25 -0.42 20.55
C PRO A 84 3.73 -0.75 20.39
N ALA A 85 4.53 -0.65 21.46
CA ALA A 85 5.95 -1.00 21.42
C ALA A 85 6.16 -2.49 21.12
N ALA A 86 5.48 -3.37 21.84
CA ALA A 86 5.57 -4.81 21.65
C ALA A 86 5.04 -5.22 20.25
N LEU A 87 3.98 -4.57 19.77
CA LEU A 87 3.44 -4.81 18.44
C LEU A 87 4.43 -4.40 17.35
N ILE A 88 5.07 -3.22 17.48
CA ILE A 88 6.09 -2.77 16.52
C ILE A 88 7.28 -3.73 16.51
N ASP A 89 7.72 -4.21 17.66
CA ASP A 89 8.83 -5.17 17.75
C ASP A 89 8.46 -6.51 17.09
N ARG A 90 7.20 -6.98 17.24
CA ARG A 90 6.69 -8.18 16.54
C ARG A 90 6.63 -7.97 15.02
N LEU A 91 6.17 -6.82 14.55
CA LEU A 91 6.16 -6.46 13.14
C LEU A 91 7.60 -6.41 12.58
N ALA A 92 8.53 -5.82 13.33
CA ALA A 92 9.93 -5.77 12.94
C ALA A 92 10.55 -7.18 12.84
N ALA A 93 10.30 -8.04 13.82
CA ALA A 93 10.76 -9.43 13.80
C ALA A 93 10.17 -10.21 12.62
N PHE A 94 8.90 -10.00 12.30
CA PHE A 94 8.25 -10.61 11.15
C PHE A 94 8.94 -10.23 9.84
N PHE A 95 9.15 -8.93 9.58
CA PHE A 95 9.82 -8.47 8.36
C PHE A 95 11.28 -8.90 8.29
N ALA A 96 11.99 -8.92 9.41
CA ALA A 96 13.37 -9.39 9.49
C ALA A 96 13.51 -10.89 9.16
N ALA A 97 12.47 -11.67 9.39
CA ALA A 97 12.42 -13.11 9.10
C ALA A 97 11.98 -13.43 7.65
N LEU A 98 11.50 -12.47 6.88
CA LEU A 98 11.21 -12.65 5.45
C LEU A 98 12.50 -12.82 4.64
N PRO A 99 12.47 -13.55 3.52
CA PRO A 99 13.65 -13.71 2.69
C PRO A 99 14.11 -12.36 2.10
N PRO A 100 15.41 -12.16 1.86
CA PRO A 100 15.91 -11.02 1.11
C PRO A 100 15.31 -11.04 -0.31
N LEU A 101 15.00 -9.86 -0.82
CA LEU A 101 14.52 -9.75 -2.20
C LEU A 101 15.70 -9.91 -3.15
N PRO A 102 15.59 -10.76 -4.19
CA PRO A 102 16.66 -11.03 -5.13
C PRO A 102 17.09 -9.76 -5.88
N PRO A 103 18.41 -9.52 -6.07
CA PRO A 103 18.91 -8.34 -6.81
C PRO A 103 18.38 -8.23 -8.23
N GLU A 104 18.15 -9.37 -8.89
CA GLU A 104 17.61 -9.47 -10.25
C GLU A 104 16.14 -9.05 -10.37
N THR A 105 15.42 -8.93 -9.24
CA THR A 105 14.05 -8.39 -9.20
C THR A 105 14.04 -6.86 -9.09
N ASP A 106 14.96 -6.19 -9.73
CA ASP A 106 15.23 -4.75 -9.68
C ASP A 106 14.00 -3.89 -9.33
N GLY A 107 14.06 -3.18 -8.21
CA GLY A 107 12.98 -2.33 -7.73
C GLY A 107 11.90 -3.02 -6.91
N THR A 108 11.87 -4.35 -6.76
CA THR A 108 10.92 -5.03 -5.86
C THR A 108 11.12 -4.58 -4.41
N ARG A 109 10.04 -4.33 -3.70
CA ARG A 109 10.08 -3.86 -2.30
C ARG A 109 9.02 -4.54 -1.45
N TYR A 110 9.36 -4.79 -0.19
CA TYR A 110 8.35 -5.01 0.85
C TYR A 110 7.75 -3.67 1.26
N ALA A 111 6.44 -3.66 1.44
CA ALA A 111 5.75 -2.50 1.97
C ALA A 111 4.71 -2.92 3.02
N ILE A 112 4.45 -2.01 3.96
CA ILE A 112 3.42 -2.19 4.97
C ILE A 112 2.35 -1.11 4.82
N GLU A 113 1.09 -1.52 4.83
CA GLU A 113 -0.08 -0.65 4.92
C GLU A 113 -0.83 -0.93 6.22
N ILE A 114 -1.05 0.10 7.03
CA ILE A 114 -1.78 0.00 8.29
C ILE A 114 -3.17 0.64 8.18
N ARG A 115 -4.09 0.23 9.05
CA ARG A 115 -5.46 0.75 9.16
C ARG A 115 -5.74 1.38 10.53
N ASP A 116 -4.72 1.52 11.38
CA ASP A 116 -4.80 2.14 12.69
C ASP A 116 -3.82 3.30 12.77
N ALA A 117 -4.36 4.52 12.73
CA ALA A 117 -3.57 5.74 12.73
C ALA A 117 -2.68 5.88 13.99
N SER A 118 -3.07 5.26 15.10
CA SER A 118 -2.29 5.24 16.35
C SER A 118 -0.94 4.54 16.23
N LEU A 119 -0.76 3.65 15.24
CA LEU A 119 0.53 3.02 14.94
C LEU A 119 1.47 3.91 14.13
N LEU A 120 0.97 4.96 13.47
CA LEU A 120 1.78 5.85 12.65
C LEU A 120 2.64 6.76 13.54
N THR A 121 3.63 6.18 14.19
CA THR A 121 4.52 6.83 15.15
C THR A 121 5.95 6.87 14.62
N PRO A 122 6.82 7.78 15.12
CA PRO A 122 8.23 7.81 14.76
C PRO A 122 8.97 6.50 15.06
N ARG A 123 8.61 5.78 16.13
CA ARG A 123 9.17 4.46 16.45
C ARG A 123 8.86 3.45 15.36
N PHE A 124 7.60 3.39 14.91
CA PHE A 124 7.17 2.49 13.84
C PHE A 124 7.94 2.78 12.54
N ILE A 125 8.00 4.03 12.14
CA ILE A 125 8.67 4.44 10.90
C ILE A 125 10.18 4.16 10.94
N ARG A 126 10.86 4.40 12.08
CA ARG A 126 12.28 4.06 12.24
C ARG A 126 12.51 2.54 12.17
N ALA A 127 11.60 1.73 12.71
CA ALA A 127 11.69 0.28 12.58
C ALA A 127 11.59 -0.17 11.12
N LEU A 128 10.70 0.44 10.32
CA LEU A 128 10.61 0.17 8.89
C LEU A 128 11.87 0.58 8.13
N ALA A 129 12.40 1.77 8.43
CA ALA A 129 13.63 2.27 7.80
C ALA A 129 14.81 1.33 8.05
N ALA A 130 14.98 0.86 9.27
CA ALA A 130 16.05 -0.07 9.65
C ALA A 130 15.98 -1.41 8.90
N LEU A 131 14.79 -1.80 8.42
CA LEU A 131 14.53 -3.06 7.70
C LEU A 131 14.44 -2.88 6.18
N GLY A 132 14.55 -1.65 5.67
CA GLY A 132 14.32 -1.37 4.25
C GLY A 132 12.88 -1.60 3.78
N VAL A 133 11.92 -1.62 4.70
CA VAL A 133 10.49 -1.81 4.40
C VAL A 133 9.85 -0.46 4.12
N ARG A 134 9.12 -0.35 3.01
CA ARG A 134 8.43 0.91 2.65
C ARG A 134 7.10 1.05 3.38
N TYR A 135 6.79 2.28 3.79
CA TYR A 135 5.44 2.61 4.26
C TYR A 135 4.55 2.86 3.04
N CYS A 136 3.45 2.13 2.95
CA CYS A 136 2.43 2.34 1.94
C CYS A 136 1.36 3.30 2.47
N VAL A 137 1.22 4.45 1.85
CA VAL A 137 0.16 5.42 2.16
C VAL A 137 -1.19 4.80 1.83
N GLY A 138 -1.95 4.46 2.85
CA GLY A 138 -3.28 3.88 2.69
C GLY A 138 -4.37 4.95 2.79
N LEU A 139 -5.20 5.10 1.75
CA LEU A 139 -6.37 5.97 1.82
C LEU A 139 -7.58 5.15 2.23
N HIS A 140 -7.97 5.37 3.47
CA HIS A 140 -9.07 4.68 4.13
C HIS A 140 -9.63 5.56 5.25
N ALA A 141 -10.92 5.46 5.52
CA ALA A 141 -11.63 6.30 6.51
C ALA A 141 -11.01 6.34 7.93
N ARG A 142 -10.19 5.34 8.29
CA ARG A 142 -9.49 5.27 9.59
C ARG A 142 -8.09 5.88 9.58
N MET A 143 -7.60 6.31 8.43
CA MET A 143 -6.25 6.87 8.28
C MET A 143 -6.32 8.38 8.02
N PRO A 144 -5.28 9.13 8.41
CA PRO A 144 -5.16 10.53 8.04
C PRO A 144 -5.10 10.73 6.53
N ASP A 145 -5.34 11.96 6.07
CA ASP A 145 -5.15 12.34 4.67
C ASP A 145 -3.70 12.10 4.19
N PRO A 146 -3.46 12.05 2.86
CA PRO A 146 -2.14 11.74 2.32
C PRO A 146 -1.04 12.70 2.79
N LEU A 147 -1.33 14.00 2.88
CA LEU A 147 -0.32 14.99 3.26
C LEU A 147 0.08 14.87 4.73
N ARG A 148 -0.85 14.50 5.62
CA ARG A 148 -0.52 14.17 7.00
C ARG A 148 0.33 12.90 7.11
N GLN A 149 0.10 11.91 6.23
CA GLN A 149 0.95 10.73 6.16
C GLN A 149 2.34 11.05 5.56
N ALA A 150 2.48 12.14 4.80
CA ALA A 150 3.76 12.56 4.21
C ALA A 150 4.86 12.83 5.25
N ALA A 151 4.51 13.26 6.46
CA ALA A 151 5.47 13.43 7.55
C ALA A 151 6.15 12.09 7.93
N ALA A 152 5.41 10.97 7.89
CA ALA A 152 5.96 9.64 8.11
C ALA A 152 6.91 9.23 6.98
N LEU A 153 6.58 9.57 5.73
CA LEU A 153 7.45 9.31 4.58
C LEU A 153 8.75 10.11 4.67
N ALA A 154 8.70 11.38 5.06
CA ALA A 154 9.89 12.20 5.24
C ALA A 154 10.83 11.60 6.28
N LEU A 155 10.30 11.07 7.38
CA LEU A 155 11.10 10.36 8.40
C LEU A 155 11.65 9.03 7.88
N LEU A 156 10.88 8.29 7.05
CA LEU A 156 11.29 7.03 6.46
C LEU A 156 12.44 7.22 5.45
N ASP A 157 12.32 8.24 4.62
CA ASP A 157 13.28 8.50 3.55
C ASP A 157 14.60 9.01 4.10
N GLY A 158 14.59 9.81 5.17
CA GLY A 158 15.81 10.28 5.82
C GLY A 158 16.91 10.66 4.83
N ASP A 159 18.07 9.99 4.92
CA ASP A 159 19.18 10.15 3.99
C ASP A 159 19.15 9.18 2.79
N ALA A 160 18.18 8.27 2.74
CA ALA A 160 18.01 7.25 1.70
C ALA A 160 16.57 7.25 1.13
N PRO A 161 16.22 8.23 0.29
CA PRO A 161 14.90 8.32 -0.30
C PRO A 161 14.58 7.08 -1.15
N GLY A 162 13.31 6.72 -1.19
CA GLY A 162 12.84 5.55 -1.92
C GLY A 162 11.49 5.80 -2.59
N PRO A 163 10.88 4.78 -3.20
CA PRO A 163 9.65 4.94 -3.94
C PRO A 163 8.48 5.38 -3.06
N LEU A 164 7.60 6.22 -3.62
CA LEU A 164 6.29 6.48 -3.07
C LEU A 164 5.35 5.33 -3.43
N ILE A 165 4.72 4.74 -2.43
CA ILE A 165 3.74 3.67 -2.61
C ILE A 165 2.42 4.12 -2.00
N VAL A 166 1.35 4.12 -2.79
CA VAL A 166 0.00 4.55 -2.37
C VAL A 166 -1.04 3.53 -2.77
N ARG A 167 -2.00 3.28 -1.89
CA ARG A 167 -3.20 2.50 -2.20
C ARG A 167 -4.46 3.28 -1.83
N TRP A 168 -5.16 3.75 -2.85
CA TRP A 168 -6.45 4.42 -2.71
C TRP A 168 -7.58 3.42 -2.83
N SER A 169 -7.98 2.87 -1.68
CA SER A 169 -8.86 1.70 -1.63
C SER A 169 -10.34 2.04 -1.52
N LEU A 170 -10.69 3.20 -0.97
CA LEU A 170 -12.08 3.56 -0.67
C LEU A 170 -12.20 5.09 -0.57
N HIS A 171 -13.34 5.61 -1.01
CA HIS A 171 -13.72 7.00 -0.79
C HIS A 171 -13.86 7.31 0.70
N GLY A 172 -13.39 8.48 1.12
CA GLY A 172 -13.56 8.94 2.50
C GLY A 172 -15.04 9.00 2.89
N GLY A 173 -15.39 8.49 4.08
CA GLY A 173 -16.76 8.52 4.59
C GLY A 173 -17.67 7.36 4.17
N PHE A 174 -17.24 6.48 3.27
CA PHE A 174 -18.03 5.30 2.88
C PHE A 174 -17.53 4.01 3.57
N LYS A 175 -18.48 3.07 3.78
CA LYS A 175 -18.16 1.67 4.04
C LYS A 175 -18.04 0.91 2.72
N TYR A 176 -17.26 -0.18 2.71
CA TYR A 176 -16.95 -0.95 1.52
C TYR A 176 -18.18 -1.39 0.72
N GLU A 177 -19.18 -1.98 1.39
CA GLU A 177 -20.40 -2.46 0.74
C GLU A 177 -21.28 -1.32 0.22
N GLN A 178 -21.30 -0.19 0.91
CA GLN A 178 -22.03 1.01 0.46
C GLN A 178 -21.44 1.57 -0.84
N ALA A 179 -20.11 1.73 -0.88
CA ALA A 179 -19.42 2.20 -2.09
C ALA A 179 -19.59 1.20 -3.25
N LYS A 180 -19.52 -0.11 -2.96
CA LYS A 180 -19.74 -1.14 -3.97
C LYS A 180 -21.13 -1.02 -4.59
N ALA A 181 -22.17 -1.04 -3.78
CA ALA A 181 -23.55 -0.96 -4.26
C ALA A 181 -23.87 0.33 -5.01
N LYS A 182 -23.24 1.46 -4.59
CA LYS A 182 -23.45 2.78 -5.22
C LYS A 182 -22.72 2.91 -6.57
N TYR A 183 -21.56 2.29 -6.72
CA TYR A 183 -20.65 2.55 -7.84
C TYR A 183 -20.72 1.47 -8.94
N GLU A 184 -21.28 0.29 -8.66
CA GLU A 184 -21.51 -0.68 -9.73
C GLU A 184 -22.35 -0.08 -10.88
N PRO A 185 -21.99 -0.32 -12.16
CA PRO A 185 -21.02 -1.28 -12.69
C PRO A 185 -19.55 -0.79 -12.79
N PHE A 186 -19.15 0.28 -12.14
CA PHE A 186 -17.80 0.85 -12.11
C PHE A 186 -17.30 1.44 -13.44
N ASP A 187 -18.21 1.94 -14.25
CA ASP A 187 -17.95 2.45 -15.60
C ASP A 187 -17.79 3.97 -15.68
N LYS A 188 -18.05 4.68 -14.57
CA LYS A 188 -17.97 6.15 -14.48
C LYS A 188 -17.50 6.62 -13.11
N LEU A 189 -17.05 7.86 -13.02
CA LEU A 189 -16.86 8.54 -11.75
C LEU A 189 -18.24 8.92 -11.18
N VAL A 190 -18.53 8.50 -9.96
CA VAL A 190 -19.82 8.71 -9.28
C VAL A 190 -19.67 9.72 -8.15
N ASP A 191 -18.67 9.56 -7.30
CA ASP A 191 -18.32 10.51 -6.26
C ASP A 191 -16.84 10.89 -6.45
N GLU A 192 -16.60 11.98 -7.14
CA GLU A 192 -15.25 12.49 -7.33
C GLU A 192 -14.71 13.06 -6.02
N ASP A 193 -13.42 12.80 -5.77
CA ASP A 193 -12.70 13.34 -4.61
C ASP A 193 -11.49 14.18 -5.05
N PRO A 194 -11.76 15.42 -5.54
CA PRO A 194 -10.70 16.29 -6.03
C PRO A 194 -9.70 16.68 -4.93
N ALA A 195 -10.12 16.72 -3.67
CA ALA A 195 -9.23 17.05 -2.56
C ALA A 195 -8.18 15.95 -2.37
N THR A 196 -8.60 14.68 -2.37
CA THR A 196 -7.67 13.53 -2.31
C THR A 196 -6.80 13.46 -3.56
N ARG A 197 -7.36 13.69 -4.75
CA ARG A 197 -6.56 13.71 -5.99
C ARG A 197 -5.48 14.79 -5.96
N SER A 198 -5.82 16.01 -5.56
CA SER A 198 -4.86 17.12 -5.46
C SER A 198 -3.75 16.83 -4.44
N ALA A 199 -4.09 16.30 -3.27
CA ALA A 199 -3.11 15.92 -2.26
C ALA A 199 -2.18 14.79 -2.75
N LEU A 200 -2.72 13.81 -3.48
CA LEU A 200 -1.92 12.75 -4.09
C LEU A 200 -1.05 13.28 -5.23
N ALA A 201 -1.56 14.20 -6.04
CA ALA A 201 -0.81 14.80 -7.14
C ALA A 201 0.38 15.61 -6.62
N GLU A 202 0.17 16.41 -5.57
CA GLU A 202 1.25 17.13 -4.89
C GLU A 202 2.32 16.19 -4.35
N LEU A 203 1.92 15.15 -3.61
CA LEU A 203 2.84 14.18 -3.04
C LEU A 203 3.60 13.42 -4.13
N ALA A 204 2.90 12.96 -5.16
CA ALA A 204 3.50 12.24 -6.29
C ALA A 204 4.48 13.11 -7.07
N ALA A 205 4.17 14.38 -7.30
CA ALA A 205 5.06 15.32 -7.98
C ALA A 205 6.37 15.52 -7.21
N ARG A 206 6.34 15.62 -5.88
CA ARG A 206 7.55 15.71 -5.03
C ARG A 206 8.49 14.55 -5.28
N TYR A 207 7.97 13.32 -5.26
CA TYR A 207 8.76 12.11 -5.48
C TYR A 207 9.28 12.01 -6.91
N ALA A 208 8.42 12.24 -7.90
CA ALA A 208 8.79 12.20 -9.31
C ALA A 208 9.88 13.23 -9.66
N LEU A 209 9.79 14.46 -9.15
CA LEU A 209 10.79 15.50 -9.37
C LEU A 209 12.09 15.21 -8.64
N ALA A 210 12.04 14.47 -7.53
CA ALA A 210 13.23 13.95 -6.85
C ALA A 210 13.80 12.67 -7.52
N GLY A 211 13.28 12.25 -8.69
CA GLY A 211 13.75 11.07 -9.42
C GLY A 211 13.33 9.75 -8.79
N GLN A 212 12.39 9.74 -7.85
CA GLN A 212 11.94 8.53 -7.19
C GLN A 212 10.74 7.91 -7.91
N PRO A 213 10.65 6.57 -7.98
CA PRO A 213 9.47 5.90 -8.53
C PRO A 213 8.20 6.23 -7.72
N VAL A 214 7.09 6.40 -8.44
CA VAL A 214 5.77 6.62 -7.86
C VAL A 214 4.84 5.50 -8.29
N ILE A 215 4.30 4.77 -7.33
CA ILE A 215 3.42 3.61 -7.54
C ILE A 215 2.11 3.85 -6.81
N ILE A 216 1.03 4.11 -7.55
CA ILE A 216 -0.30 4.37 -7.00
C ILE A 216 -1.28 3.35 -7.56
N THR A 217 -1.95 2.61 -6.68
CA THR A 217 -3.07 1.75 -7.06
C THR A 217 -4.38 2.37 -6.59
N ILE A 218 -5.37 2.37 -7.48
CA ILE A 218 -6.70 2.91 -7.18
C ILE A 218 -7.73 1.81 -7.33
N ASN A 219 -8.65 1.71 -6.38
CA ASN A 219 -9.78 0.79 -6.44
C ASN A 219 -11.00 1.50 -7.02
N ASN A 220 -11.89 0.76 -7.68
CA ASN A 220 -13.17 1.30 -8.17
C ASN A 220 -14.00 2.00 -7.08
N LYS A 221 -13.82 1.60 -5.82
CA LYS A 221 -14.52 2.21 -4.66
C LYS A 221 -13.92 3.53 -4.19
N ALA A 222 -12.87 4.00 -4.84
CA ALA A 222 -12.33 5.34 -4.57
C ALA A 222 -13.30 6.43 -5.07
N GLU A 223 -13.73 6.34 -6.34
CA GLU A 223 -14.58 7.36 -6.96
C GLU A 223 -15.65 6.79 -7.89
N GLY A 224 -15.66 5.46 -8.13
CA GLY A 224 -16.62 4.79 -9.03
C GLY A 224 -15.95 4.01 -10.17
N SER A 225 -14.81 4.46 -10.68
CA SER A 225 -14.07 3.78 -11.75
C SER A 225 -12.58 3.98 -11.60
N ALA A 226 -11.85 2.91 -11.26
CA ALA A 226 -10.40 2.96 -11.09
C ALA A 226 -9.66 3.46 -12.35
N PRO A 227 -9.97 3.00 -13.58
CA PRO A 227 -9.30 3.52 -14.77
C PRO A 227 -9.51 5.02 -14.97
N LEU A 228 -10.71 5.53 -14.75
CA LEU A 228 -10.99 6.95 -14.89
C LEU A 228 -10.33 7.79 -13.79
N SER A 229 -10.33 7.31 -12.55
CA SER A 229 -9.59 7.94 -11.45
C SER A 229 -8.08 7.97 -11.73
N CYS A 230 -7.49 6.89 -12.28
CA CYS A 230 -6.09 6.88 -12.69
C CYS A 230 -5.78 7.94 -13.74
N ILE A 231 -6.64 8.09 -14.77
CA ILE A 231 -6.46 9.09 -15.82
C ILE A 231 -6.57 10.51 -15.23
N ALA A 232 -7.56 10.76 -14.38
CA ALA A 232 -7.74 12.06 -13.74
C ALA A 232 -6.54 12.42 -12.86
N LEU A 233 -6.10 11.50 -11.99
CA LEU A 233 -4.94 11.70 -11.14
C LEU A 233 -3.64 11.91 -11.94
N ALA A 234 -3.42 11.15 -13.01
CA ALA A 234 -2.24 11.30 -13.84
C ALA A 234 -2.14 12.70 -14.47
N ARG A 235 -3.27 13.28 -14.89
CA ARG A 235 -3.34 14.66 -15.40
C ARG A 235 -2.97 15.68 -14.33
N GLU A 236 -3.47 15.51 -13.11
CA GLU A 236 -3.16 16.40 -11.98
C GLU A 236 -1.68 16.29 -11.57
N ILE A 237 -1.10 15.08 -11.54
CA ILE A 237 0.34 14.88 -11.29
C ILE A 237 1.18 15.60 -12.35
N ALA A 238 0.83 15.45 -13.63
CA ALA A 238 1.55 16.13 -14.71
C ALA A 238 1.49 17.63 -14.59
N ALA A 239 0.33 18.19 -14.24
CA ALA A 239 0.14 19.63 -14.01
C ALA A 239 0.96 20.12 -12.81
N ALA A 240 0.95 19.40 -11.68
CA ALA A 240 1.75 19.72 -10.50
C ALA A 240 3.26 19.70 -10.79
N CYS A 241 3.74 18.68 -11.52
CA CYS A 241 5.13 18.63 -11.94
C CYS A 241 5.54 19.81 -12.84
N ALA A 242 4.67 20.23 -13.76
CA ALA A 242 4.94 21.36 -14.64
C ALA A 242 4.98 22.69 -13.86
N GLN A 243 4.04 22.89 -12.94
CA GLN A 243 4.01 24.06 -12.08
C GLN A 243 5.30 24.20 -11.27
N TRP A 244 5.72 23.16 -10.58
CA TRP A 244 6.91 23.20 -9.72
C TRP A 244 8.21 23.40 -10.49
N ARG A 245 8.30 22.88 -11.73
CA ARG A 245 9.47 23.17 -12.58
C ARG A 245 9.53 24.64 -12.98
N ASN A 246 8.37 25.28 -13.22
CA ASN A 246 8.32 26.68 -13.57
C ASN A 246 8.63 27.59 -12.37
N GLU A 247 8.26 27.19 -11.15
CA GLU A 247 8.57 27.93 -9.92
C GLU A 247 10.05 27.82 -9.51
N ALA A 248 10.75 26.78 -9.97
CA ALA A 248 12.16 26.53 -9.69
C ALA A 248 13.13 27.09 -10.74
N ALA A 249 12.60 27.57 -11.88
CA ALA A 249 13.37 28.15 -13.00
C ALA A 249 13.49 29.67 -12.86
#